data_9ca08afa3739d4eeade9c2b45d48a84f
#
_entry.id   9ca08afa3739d4eeade9c2b45d48a84f
#
_cell.length_a   1.000
_cell.length_b   1.000
_cell.length_c   1.000
_cell.angle_alpha   90.00
_cell.angle_beta   90.00
_cell.angle_gamma   90.00
#
_symmetry.space_group_name_H-M   'P 1'
#
loop_
_entity.id
_entity.type
_entity.pdbx_description
1 polymer ?
#
loop_
_entity_poly.entity_id
_entity_poly.type
_entity_poly.pdbx_seq_one_letter_code
_entity_poly.pdbx_strand_id
1 'polypeptide(L)'
;MKLNKLNQKHQFEWFVGFAEGDGSWQTDNSNRSIFIINQQNPQILYKIKKLVGYGQINGPYENKNGSTYYRYRVGNLKGTKRLIEIFNGNLVLDKTQKRFENYLKVYNTQVSTKEIPLSEKRHIPTLNDHWLSGFIDAEGSFSGIIQKDP
;
A
#
# COMPACT_ATOMS: atom_id res chain seq x y z
N MET A 1 6.18 -10.78 -24.27
CA MET A 1 4.84 -10.55 -23.69
C MET A 1 4.58 -11.30 -22.40
N LYS A 2 4.88 -12.59 -22.32
CA LYS A 2 4.75 -13.36 -21.06
C LYS A 2 5.65 -12.83 -19.95
N LEU A 3 6.88 -12.42 -20.27
CA LEU A 3 7.82 -11.86 -19.30
C LEU A 3 7.34 -10.55 -18.69
N ASN A 4 6.72 -9.67 -19.47
CA ASN A 4 6.21 -8.40 -18.97
C ASN A 4 5.03 -8.59 -18.02
N LYS A 5 4.14 -9.54 -18.31
CA LYS A 5 3.02 -9.88 -17.41
C LYS A 5 3.49 -10.50 -16.12
N LEU A 6 4.50 -11.37 -16.18
CA LEU A 6 5.10 -11.98 -14.99
C LEU A 6 5.80 -10.93 -14.13
N ASN A 7 6.55 -10.01 -14.74
CA ASN A 7 7.20 -8.92 -14.03
C ASN A 7 6.19 -7.99 -13.35
N GLN A 8 5.08 -7.68 -14.04
CA GLN A 8 4.02 -6.88 -13.43
C GLN A 8 3.39 -7.58 -12.25
N LYS A 9 3.09 -8.87 -12.39
CA LYS A 9 2.56 -9.67 -11.29
C LYS A 9 3.50 -9.62 -10.08
N HIS A 10 4.79 -9.82 -10.29
CA HIS A 10 5.80 -9.76 -9.24
C HIS A 10 5.87 -8.39 -8.59
N GLN A 11 5.76 -7.32 -9.37
CA GLN A 11 5.77 -5.96 -8.86
C GLN A 11 4.53 -5.69 -7.99
N PHE A 12 3.35 -6.18 -8.39
CA PHE A 12 2.14 -6.03 -7.58
C PHE A 12 2.20 -6.86 -6.31
N GLU A 13 2.71 -8.08 -6.38
CA GLU A 13 2.95 -8.89 -5.17
C GLU A 13 3.89 -8.17 -4.21
N TRP A 14 4.97 -7.60 -4.72
CA TRP A 14 5.91 -6.81 -3.94
C TRP A 14 5.22 -5.61 -3.29
N PHE A 15 4.42 -4.87 -4.06
CA PHE A 15 3.71 -3.70 -3.56
C PHE A 15 2.73 -4.07 -2.45
N VAL A 16 1.96 -5.14 -2.63
CA VAL A 16 1.02 -5.61 -1.60
C VAL A 16 1.77 -5.93 -0.31
N GLY A 17 2.87 -6.66 -0.39
CA GLY A 17 3.70 -6.98 0.77
C GLY A 17 4.27 -5.72 1.44
N PHE A 18 4.77 -4.79 0.64
CA PHE A 18 5.29 -3.51 1.15
C PHE A 18 4.18 -2.71 1.86
N ALA A 19 3.00 -2.65 1.26
CA ALA A 19 1.85 -1.95 1.84
C ALA A 19 1.40 -2.57 3.16
N GLU A 20 1.42 -3.89 3.27
CA GLU A 20 1.06 -4.56 4.53
C GLU A 20 2.08 -4.27 5.64
N GLY A 21 3.34 -4.05 5.28
CA GLY A 21 4.37 -3.69 6.25
C GLY A 21 4.34 -2.23 6.66
N ASP A 22 4.06 -1.32 5.74
CA ASP A 22 4.26 0.12 5.98
C ASP A 22 3.13 1.02 5.47
N GLY A 23 2.13 0.47 4.82
CA GLY A 23 0.99 1.23 4.32
C GLY A 23 -0.08 1.44 5.39
N SER A 24 -0.92 2.43 5.17
CA SER A 24 -2.02 2.74 6.07
C SER A 24 -3.30 3.01 5.29
N TRP A 25 -4.32 2.22 5.56
CA TRP A 25 -5.68 2.40 5.04
C TRP A 25 -6.47 3.21 6.05
N GLN A 26 -6.84 4.43 5.70
CA GLN A 26 -7.45 5.40 6.61
C GLN A 26 -8.73 5.99 6.03
N THR A 27 -9.47 6.69 6.89
CA THR A 27 -10.56 7.57 6.47
C THR A 27 -10.25 8.98 6.95
N ASP A 28 -10.62 9.98 6.13
CA ASP A 28 -10.44 11.37 6.53
C ASP A 28 -11.69 11.92 7.26
N ASN A 29 -11.63 13.20 7.67
CA ASN A 29 -12.72 13.87 8.38
C ASN A 29 -14.01 13.98 7.56
N SER A 30 -13.90 13.86 6.24
CA SER A 30 -15.04 13.88 5.32
C SER A 30 -15.54 12.47 5.00
N ASN A 31 -15.12 11.48 5.76
CA ASN A 31 -15.48 10.07 5.58
C ASN A 31 -15.13 9.55 4.19
N ARG A 32 -13.91 9.85 3.73
CA ARG A 32 -13.37 9.36 2.47
C ARG A 32 -12.20 8.42 2.73
N SER A 33 -12.06 7.41 1.85
CA SER A 33 -10.97 6.45 1.93
C SER A 33 -9.66 7.07 1.47
N ILE A 34 -8.63 6.97 2.30
CA ILE A 34 -7.30 7.51 2.04
C ILE A 34 -6.27 6.40 2.27
N PHE A 35 -5.32 6.27 1.36
CA PHE A 35 -4.19 5.35 1.52
C PHE A 35 -2.89 6.14 1.60
N ILE A 36 -2.04 5.82 2.58
CA ILE A 36 -0.81 6.57 2.85
C ILE A 36 0.35 5.61 3.07
N ILE A 37 1.51 5.95 2.50
CA ILE A 37 2.80 5.34 2.85
C ILE A 37 3.79 6.47 3.11
N ASN A 38 4.48 6.42 4.26
CA ASN A 38 5.57 7.34 4.60
C ASN A 38 6.90 6.62 4.48
N GLN A 39 7.88 7.26 3.85
CA GLN A 39 9.23 6.70 3.68
C GLN A 39 10.27 7.81 3.74
N GLN A 40 11.44 7.51 4.29
CA GLN A 40 12.57 8.44 4.28
C GLN A 40 13.14 8.60 2.88
N ASN A 41 13.19 7.51 2.11
CA ASN A 41 13.69 7.52 0.73
C ASN A 41 12.52 7.65 -0.25
N PRO A 42 12.40 8.80 -0.96
CA PRO A 42 11.30 9.00 -1.88
C PRO A 42 11.36 8.11 -3.13
N GLN A 43 12.51 7.50 -3.43
CA GLN A 43 12.66 6.65 -4.62
C GLN A 43 11.67 5.48 -4.62
N ILE A 44 11.49 4.86 -3.45
CA ILE A 44 10.51 3.76 -3.30
C ILE A 44 9.09 4.25 -3.58
N LEU A 45 8.76 5.46 -3.12
CA LEU A 45 7.44 6.04 -3.33
C LEU A 45 7.18 6.35 -4.80
N TYR A 46 8.19 6.82 -5.54
CA TYR A 46 8.07 7.04 -6.99
C TYR A 46 7.85 5.74 -7.74
N LYS A 47 8.54 4.68 -7.33
CA LYS A 47 8.33 3.35 -7.89
C LYS A 47 6.88 2.88 -7.68
N ILE A 48 6.35 3.05 -6.47
CA ILE A 48 4.98 2.68 -6.13
C ILE A 48 3.97 3.51 -6.92
N LYS A 49 4.17 4.82 -6.99
CA LYS A 49 3.30 5.71 -7.76
C LYS A 49 3.23 5.30 -9.23
N LYS A 50 4.37 4.97 -9.82
CA LYS A 50 4.42 4.51 -11.21
C LYS A 50 3.65 3.22 -11.41
N LEU A 51 3.75 2.30 -10.47
CA LEU A 51 3.07 1.01 -10.52
C LEU A 51 1.56 1.17 -10.36
N VAL A 52 1.12 1.98 -9.40
CA VAL A 52 -0.31 2.21 -9.13
C VAL A 52 -0.93 3.10 -10.20
N GLY A 53 -0.23 4.13 -10.65
CA GLY A 53 -0.71 5.06 -11.65
C GLY A 53 -1.49 6.25 -11.10
N TYR A 54 -1.65 6.35 -9.78
CA TYR A 54 -2.38 7.43 -9.11
C TYR A 54 -1.64 7.83 -7.85
N GLY A 55 -2.02 8.97 -7.30
CA GLY A 55 -1.49 9.43 -6.03
C GLY A 55 -0.51 10.58 -6.16
N GLN A 56 -0.14 11.14 -5.01
CA GLN A 56 0.78 12.27 -4.91
C GLN A 56 1.87 11.96 -3.90
N ILE A 57 3.06 12.47 -4.18
CA ILE A 57 4.19 12.38 -3.26
C ILE A 57 4.53 13.79 -2.80
N ASN A 58 4.49 14.01 -1.49
CA ASN A 58 4.76 15.30 -0.89
C ASN A 58 5.86 15.16 0.17
N GLY A 59 6.49 16.26 0.50
CA GLY A 59 7.55 16.34 1.49
C GLY A 59 8.74 17.11 0.96
N PRO A 60 9.86 17.14 1.73
CA PRO A 60 10.03 16.41 2.99
C PRO A 60 9.22 17.00 4.13
N TYR A 61 8.74 16.13 5.00
CA TYR A 61 8.17 16.47 6.29
C TYR A 61 9.17 16.14 7.38
N GLU A 62 9.09 16.81 8.50
CA GLU A 62 10.04 16.63 9.59
C GLU A 62 9.38 15.92 10.78
N ASN A 63 10.04 14.89 11.29
CA ASN A 63 9.66 14.23 12.52
C ASN A 63 10.12 15.04 13.75
N LYS A 64 9.58 14.72 14.92
CA LYS A 64 9.95 15.37 16.17
C LYS A 64 11.45 15.21 16.51
N ASN A 65 12.07 14.14 16.01
CA ASN A 65 13.49 13.88 16.23
C ASN A 65 14.42 14.54 15.19
N GLY A 66 13.84 15.35 14.28
CA GLY A 66 14.60 16.02 13.22
C GLY A 66 14.82 15.22 11.94
N SER A 67 14.46 13.94 11.92
CA SER A 67 14.52 13.16 10.68
C SER A 67 13.42 13.59 9.72
N THR A 68 13.62 13.36 8.42
CA THR A 68 12.67 13.76 7.40
C THR A 68 12.08 12.54 6.72
N TYR A 69 10.88 12.71 6.16
CA TYR A 69 10.19 11.67 5.40
C TYR A 69 9.35 12.29 4.29
N TYR A 70 9.00 11.44 3.33
CA TYR A 70 8.09 11.78 2.23
C TYR A 70 6.83 10.94 2.38
N ARG A 71 5.73 11.45 1.81
CA ARG A 71 4.43 10.80 1.90
C ARG A 71 3.84 10.56 0.52
N TYR A 72 3.50 9.30 0.25
CA TYR A 72 2.65 8.94 -0.87
C TYR A 72 1.22 8.85 -0.38
N ARG A 73 0.30 9.55 -1.05
CA ARG A 73 -1.09 9.62 -0.65
C ARG A 73 -1.99 9.42 -1.86
N VAL A 74 -2.98 8.53 -1.72
CA VAL A 74 -4.03 8.31 -2.72
C VAL A 74 -5.38 8.61 -2.05
N GLY A 75 -6.08 9.63 -2.55
CA GLY A 75 -7.35 10.08 -1.95
C GLY A 75 -8.48 10.28 -2.95
N ASN A 76 -8.22 10.29 -4.26
CA ASN A 76 -9.27 10.42 -5.24
C ASN A 76 -9.97 9.08 -5.50
N LEU A 77 -11.19 9.13 -6.03
CA LEU A 77 -12.00 7.92 -6.22
C LEU A 77 -11.38 6.95 -7.23
N LYS A 78 -10.81 7.46 -8.30
CA LYS A 78 -10.17 6.61 -9.32
C LYS A 78 -8.96 5.86 -8.76
N GLY A 79 -8.12 6.55 -8.01
CA GLY A 79 -6.95 5.94 -7.36
C GLY A 79 -7.34 4.94 -6.30
N THR A 80 -8.37 5.27 -5.50
CA THR A 80 -8.90 4.36 -4.48
C THR A 80 -9.43 3.08 -5.11
N LYS A 81 -10.20 3.19 -6.20
CA LYS A 81 -10.69 2.03 -6.94
C LYS A 81 -9.54 1.17 -7.45
N ARG A 82 -8.49 1.79 -7.98
CA ARG A 82 -7.29 1.09 -8.45
C ARG A 82 -6.63 0.30 -7.31
N LEU A 83 -6.47 0.93 -6.14
CA LEU A 83 -5.90 0.26 -4.98
C LEU A 83 -6.78 -0.89 -4.50
N ILE A 84 -8.10 -0.72 -4.52
CA ILE A 84 -9.03 -1.80 -4.17
C ILE A 84 -8.82 -3.00 -5.09
N GLU A 85 -8.68 -2.77 -6.39
CA GLU A 85 -8.41 -3.85 -7.36
C GLU A 85 -7.11 -4.59 -7.04
N ILE A 86 -6.09 -3.86 -6.58
CA ILE A 86 -4.79 -4.46 -6.24
C ILE A 86 -4.87 -5.26 -4.94
N PHE A 87 -5.52 -4.73 -3.91
CA PHE A 87 -5.50 -5.31 -2.57
C PHE A 87 -6.58 -6.37 -2.33
N ASN A 88 -7.73 -6.26 -3.00
CA ASN A 88 -8.89 -7.10 -2.71
C ASN A 88 -8.59 -8.57 -3.03
N GLY A 89 -8.61 -9.41 -2.02
CA GLY A 89 -8.29 -10.83 -2.15
C GLY A 89 -6.79 -11.15 -2.11
N ASN A 90 -5.93 -10.14 -1.96
CA ASN A 90 -4.48 -10.33 -2.04
C ASN A 90 -3.74 -10.03 -0.74
N LEU A 91 -4.45 -9.67 0.31
CA LEU A 91 -3.83 -9.39 1.61
C LEU A 91 -3.59 -10.67 2.40
N VAL A 92 -2.56 -10.68 3.20
CA VAL A 92 -2.12 -11.84 3.98
C VAL A 92 -2.47 -11.68 5.47
N LEU A 93 -2.16 -10.51 6.04
CA LEU A 93 -2.27 -10.28 7.47
C LEU A 93 -3.69 -9.91 7.88
N ASP A 94 -4.15 -10.47 9.00
CA ASP A 94 -5.50 -10.17 9.50
C ASP A 94 -5.68 -8.71 9.87
N LYS A 95 -4.65 -8.10 10.43
CA LYS A 95 -4.67 -6.69 10.83
C LYS A 95 -4.91 -5.77 9.64
N THR A 96 -4.18 -5.97 8.55
CA THR A 96 -4.33 -5.15 7.35
C THR A 96 -5.63 -5.48 6.63
N GLN A 97 -6.04 -6.73 6.64
CA GLN A 97 -7.33 -7.14 6.07
C GLN A 97 -8.50 -6.38 6.72
N LYS A 98 -8.52 -6.26 8.05
CA LYS A 98 -9.56 -5.52 8.77
C LYS A 98 -9.58 -4.04 8.39
N ARG A 99 -8.41 -3.43 8.29
CA ARG A 99 -8.28 -2.04 7.87
C ARG A 99 -8.76 -1.84 6.43
N PHE A 100 -8.40 -2.77 5.56
CA PHE A 100 -8.84 -2.74 4.18
C PHE A 100 -10.36 -2.91 4.06
N GLU A 101 -10.96 -3.80 4.85
CA GLU A 101 -12.41 -3.98 4.85
C GLU A 101 -13.15 -2.68 5.15
N ASN A 102 -12.70 -1.94 6.16
CA ASN A 102 -13.29 -0.65 6.48
C ASN A 102 -13.07 0.37 5.35
N TYR A 103 -11.87 0.38 4.78
CA TYR A 103 -11.50 1.23 3.65
C TYR A 103 -12.41 0.97 2.44
N LEU A 104 -12.66 -0.28 2.11
CA LEU A 104 -13.55 -0.68 1.04
C LEU A 104 -15.00 -0.29 1.33
N LYS A 105 -15.46 -0.52 2.55
CA LYS A 105 -16.81 -0.16 2.98
C LYS A 105 -17.07 1.33 2.82
N VAL A 106 -16.11 2.16 3.24
CA VAL A 106 -16.22 3.62 3.12
C VAL A 106 -16.23 4.02 1.64
N TYR A 107 -15.37 3.44 0.81
CA TYR A 107 -15.38 3.70 -0.62
C TYR A 107 -16.76 3.40 -1.23
N ASN A 108 -17.35 2.27 -0.88
CA ASN A 108 -18.65 1.87 -1.42
C ASN A 108 -19.77 2.86 -1.03
N THR A 109 -19.64 3.56 0.10
CA THR A 109 -20.61 4.61 0.45
C THR A 109 -20.44 5.89 -0.36
N GLN A 110 -19.24 6.13 -0.91
CA GLN A 110 -18.93 7.35 -1.65
C GLN A 110 -19.35 7.28 -3.12
N VAL A 111 -19.46 6.09 -3.68
CA VAL A 111 -19.74 5.92 -5.11
C VAL A 111 -21.23 5.67 -5.35
N SER A 112 -21.75 6.23 -6.45
CA SER A 112 -23.11 5.99 -6.90
C SER A 112 -23.23 4.76 -7.81
N THR A 113 -22.10 4.16 -8.16
CA THR A 113 -22.02 2.97 -8.98
C THR A 113 -22.16 1.71 -8.12
N LYS A 114 -22.20 0.56 -8.80
CA LYS A 114 -22.30 -0.73 -8.11
C LYS A 114 -21.16 -0.93 -7.10
N GLU A 115 -21.52 -1.37 -5.91
CA GLU A 115 -20.56 -1.67 -4.85
C GLU A 115 -19.58 -2.77 -5.28
N ILE A 116 -18.32 -2.64 -4.84
CA ILE A 116 -17.31 -3.67 -5.03
C ILE A 116 -17.38 -4.60 -3.81
N PRO A 117 -17.68 -5.89 -4.02
CA PRO A 117 -17.74 -6.83 -2.90
C PRO A 117 -16.33 -7.16 -2.38
N LEU A 118 -16.23 -7.41 -1.10
CA LEU A 118 -15.00 -7.94 -0.51
C LEU A 118 -14.77 -9.36 -1.04
N SER A 119 -13.57 -9.62 -1.53
CA SER A 119 -13.20 -10.96 -1.99
C SER A 119 -13.14 -11.93 -0.82
N GLU A 120 -13.68 -13.12 -1.01
CA GLU A 120 -13.56 -14.20 -0.02
C GLU A 120 -12.19 -14.85 -0.03
N LYS A 121 -11.42 -14.61 -1.09
CA LYS A 121 -10.07 -15.17 -1.23
C LYS A 121 -9.09 -14.34 -0.39
N ARG A 122 -8.08 -15.03 0.11
CA ARG A 122 -6.93 -14.45 0.80
C ARG A 122 -5.67 -14.99 0.16
N HIS A 123 -4.66 -14.16 0.09
CA HIS A 123 -3.37 -14.59 -0.42
C HIS A 123 -2.65 -15.45 0.62
N ILE A 124 -2.12 -16.58 0.18
CA ILE A 124 -1.24 -17.43 0.99
C ILE A 124 0.17 -17.24 0.43
N PRO A 125 1.09 -16.62 1.18
CA PRO A 125 2.41 -16.34 0.65
C PRO A 125 3.22 -17.64 0.49
N THR A 126 4.01 -17.68 -0.57
CA THR A 126 4.97 -18.77 -0.82
C THR A 126 6.36 -18.19 -0.95
N LEU A 127 7.38 -19.05 -0.87
CA LEU A 127 8.76 -18.62 -1.08
C LEU A 127 9.03 -18.12 -2.51
N ASN A 128 8.12 -18.44 -3.44
CA ASN A 128 8.28 -18.11 -4.86
C ASN A 128 7.57 -16.82 -5.25
N ASP A 129 6.74 -16.24 -4.38
CA ASP A 129 6.10 -14.97 -4.70
C ASP A 129 6.89 -13.79 -4.09
N HIS A 130 6.57 -12.59 -4.56
CA HIS A 130 7.29 -11.38 -4.16
C HIS A 130 6.63 -10.63 -3.00
N TRP A 131 5.55 -11.18 -2.41
CA TRP A 131 4.90 -10.56 -1.25
C TRP A 131 5.87 -10.46 -0.08
N LEU A 132 6.58 -11.55 0.21
CA LEU A 132 7.53 -11.59 1.32
C LEU A 132 8.66 -10.60 1.12
N SER A 133 9.20 -10.47 -0.09
CA SER A 133 10.25 -9.50 -0.35
C SER A 133 9.76 -8.06 -0.17
N GLY A 134 8.52 -7.76 -0.56
CA GLY A 134 7.91 -6.45 -0.33
C GLY A 134 7.74 -6.15 1.15
N PHE A 135 7.25 -7.12 1.90
CA PHE A 135 7.07 -7.00 3.35
C PHE A 135 8.42 -6.79 4.05
N ILE A 136 9.44 -7.56 3.65
CA ILE A 136 10.79 -7.44 4.20
C ILE A 136 11.40 -6.08 3.86
N ASP A 137 11.20 -5.57 2.64
CA ASP A 137 11.70 -4.25 2.25
C ASP A 137 11.10 -3.15 3.13
N ALA A 138 9.81 -3.23 3.45
CA ALA A 138 9.15 -2.30 4.36
C ALA A 138 9.72 -2.41 5.78
N GLU A 139 9.88 -3.63 6.29
CA GLU A 139 10.46 -3.92 7.60
C GLU A 139 11.95 -3.59 7.63
N GLY A 140 12.67 -3.83 6.53
CA GLY A 140 14.09 -3.52 6.40
C GLY A 140 14.39 -2.04 6.53
N SER A 141 13.50 -1.19 6.01
CA SER A 141 13.56 0.25 6.20
C SER A 141 13.48 0.61 7.69
N PHE A 142 12.67 -0.13 8.44
CA PHE A 142 12.52 0.03 9.89
C PHE A 142 13.71 -0.58 10.63
N SER A 143 14.14 -1.78 10.26
CA SER A 143 15.25 -2.51 10.87
C SER A 143 16.58 -1.78 10.70
N GLY A 144 16.78 -1.08 9.58
CA GLY A 144 17.98 -0.30 9.33
C GLY A 144 18.21 0.80 10.36
N ILE A 145 17.15 1.31 10.97
CA ILE A 145 17.22 2.28 12.04
C ILE A 145 17.64 1.61 13.36
N ILE A 146 17.16 0.41 13.62
CA ILE A 146 17.46 -0.35 14.84
C ILE A 146 18.90 -0.89 14.81
N GLN A 147 19.36 -1.35 13.65
CA GLN A 147 20.71 -1.91 13.49
C GLN A 147 21.83 -0.90 13.58
N LYS A 148 21.54 0.37 13.48
CA LYS A 148 22.53 1.44 13.66
C LYS A 148 22.82 1.75 15.11
N ASP A 149 22.13 1.09 16.00
CA ASP A 149 22.28 1.23 17.44
C ASP A 149 22.95 -0.03 17.96
N PRO A 150 24.28 -0.04 18.11
CA PRO A 150 25.00 -1.20 18.65
C PRO A 150 24.72 -1.39 20.13
#